data_7d2128ece0d2f2d2510aff82d7686364
#
_entry.id   7d2128ece0d2f2d2510aff82d7686364
#
_cell.length_a   1.000
_cell.length_b   1.000
_cell.length_c   1.000
_cell.angle_alpha   90.00
_cell.angle_beta   90.00
_cell.angle_gamma   90.00
#
_symmetry.space_group_name_H-M   'P 1'
#
loop_
_entity.id
_entity.type
_entity.pdbx_description
1 polymer ?
#
loop_
_entity_poly.entity_id
_entity_poly.type
_entity_poly.pdbx_seq_one_letter_code
_entity_poly.pdbx_strand_id
1 'polypeptide(L)'
;FGTGVNILVINVNKLNKEYKDPNITIKPASKNHIILHLGYTFGKQSQDIIKPVLMLFGDKARSLNILGKCGGLVGQRSDIIVADTIFCDKNNELIGLNVGNLGLDKLRTATGCDIHKGPLLTVAGTILQNYDLLNFYKHVMGCVGLEMEGYFYACEVESSIKHKLVN
;
A
#
# COMPACT_ATOMS: atom_id res chain seq x y z
N PHE A 1 -8.78 23.32 10.69
CA PHE A 1 -8.48 22.87 9.33
C PHE A 1 -8.40 21.35 9.35
N GLY A 2 -9.38 20.65 8.74
CA GLY A 2 -9.32 19.17 8.59
C GLY A 2 -8.50 18.79 7.37
N THR A 3 -7.84 17.64 7.44
CA THR A 3 -7.10 17.09 6.29
C THR A 3 -8.02 16.60 5.17
N GLY A 4 -9.33 16.49 5.44
CA GLY A 4 -10.30 15.85 4.55
C GLY A 4 -10.21 14.33 4.53
N VAL A 5 -9.29 13.73 5.29
CA VAL A 5 -9.09 12.29 5.35
C VAL A 5 -9.79 11.73 6.59
N ASN A 6 -10.67 10.76 6.37
CA ASN A 6 -11.33 10.05 7.45
C ASN A 6 -10.40 9.00 8.05
N ILE A 7 -10.34 8.96 9.38
CA ILE A 7 -9.61 7.93 10.12
C ILE A 7 -10.62 7.10 10.91
N LEU A 8 -10.64 5.79 10.66
CA LEU A 8 -11.47 4.85 11.38
C LEU A 8 -10.58 3.99 12.28
N VAL A 9 -10.95 3.91 13.56
CA VAL A 9 -10.27 3.07 14.55
C VAL A 9 -11.12 1.85 14.84
N ILE A 10 -10.60 0.68 14.52
CA ILE A 10 -11.32 -0.59 14.66
C ILE A 10 -10.64 -1.44 15.73
N ASN A 11 -11.34 -1.71 16.82
CA ASN A 11 -10.90 -2.71 17.80
C ASN A 11 -11.39 -4.10 17.38
N VAL A 12 -10.45 -4.94 16.92
CA VAL A 12 -10.77 -6.26 16.36
C VAL A 12 -11.49 -7.16 17.38
N ASN A 13 -11.18 -7.02 18.67
CA ASN A 13 -11.81 -7.84 19.72
C ASN A 13 -13.25 -7.40 20.05
N LYS A 14 -13.65 -6.20 19.60
CA LYS A 14 -15.01 -5.66 19.81
C LYS A 14 -15.90 -5.80 18.56
N LEU A 15 -15.41 -6.43 17.49
CA LEU A 15 -16.19 -6.65 16.30
C LEU A 15 -17.38 -7.59 16.60
N ASN A 16 -18.57 -7.17 16.16
CA ASN A 16 -19.74 -8.03 16.27
C ASN A 16 -19.62 -9.19 15.26
N LYS A 17 -19.65 -10.42 15.79
CA LYS A 17 -19.50 -11.63 14.98
C LYS A 17 -20.69 -11.91 14.06
N GLU A 18 -21.85 -11.35 14.35
CA GLU A 18 -23.07 -11.53 13.54
C GLU A 18 -22.98 -10.82 12.18
N TYR A 19 -22.21 -9.74 12.10
CA TYR A 19 -22.01 -8.95 10.86
C TYR A 19 -20.71 -9.27 10.15
N LYS A 20 -20.15 -10.43 10.42
CA LYS A 20 -18.89 -10.86 9.85
C LYS A 20 -19.08 -11.36 8.43
N ASP A 21 -18.26 -10.86 7.50
CA ASP A 21 -18.16 -11.47 6.17
C ASP A 21 -17.78 -12.96 6.30
N PRO A 22 -18.52 -13.88 5.68
CA PRO A 22 -18.25 -15.31 5.76
C PRO A 22 -16.85 -15.70 5.25
N ASN A 23 -16.27 -14.90 4.37
CA ASN A 23 -14.94 -15.12 3.83
C ASN A 23 -13.81 -14.63 4.76
N ILE A 24 -14.15 -13.90 5.82
CA ILE A 24 -13.14 -13.37 6.76
C ILE A 24 -13.07 -14.28 8.00
N THR A 25 -11.91 -14.93 8.19
CA THR A 25 -11.64 -15.67 9.42
C THR A 25 -10.88 -14.79 10.40
N ILE A 26 -11.56 -14.30 11.43
CA ILE A 26 -10.91 -13.60 12.55
C ILE A 26 -10.54 -14.62 13.60
N LYS A 27 -9.25 -14.90 13.74
CA LYS A 27 -8.76 -15.71 14.87
C LYS A 27 -8.83 -14.84 16.14
N PRO A 28 -9.28 -15.38 17.29
CA PRO A 28 -9.18 -14.67 18.55
C PRO A 28 -7.72 -14.28 18.79
N ALA A 29 -7.48 -13.00 18.92
CA ALA A 29 -6.14 -12.52 19.24
C ALA A 29 -5.96 -12.57 20.77
N SER A 30 -4.84 -13.10 21.23
CA SER A 30 -4.44 -13.07 22.64
C SER A 30 -4.14 -11.67 23.16
N LYS A 31 -4.05 -10.68 22.27
CA LYS A 31 -3.78 -9.27 22.54
C LYS A 31 -4.80 -8.38 21.83
N ASN A 32 -5.05 -7.20 22.37
CA ASN A 32 -5.88 -6.19 21.70
C ASN A 32 -5.21 -5.74 20.40
N HIS A 33 -5.80 -6.09 19.27
CA HIS A 33 -5.40 -5.59 17.97
C HIS A 33 -6.31 -4.45 17.54
N ILE A 34 -5.69 -3.38 17.11
CA ILE A 34 -6.36 -2.20 16.57
C ILE A 34 -5.95 -2.05 15.12
N ILE A 35 -6.93 -1.82 14.26
CA ILE A 35 -6.70 -1.43 12.87
C ILE A 35 -7.00 0.06 12.77
N LEU A 36 -6.03 0.83 12.31
CA LEU A 36 -6.23 2.20 11.87
C LEU A 36 -6.45 2.17 10.36
N HIS A 37 -7.66 2.48 9.95
CA HIS A 37 -8.00 2.63 8.54
C HIS A 37 -7.94 4.12 8.20
N LEU A 38 -6.99 4.47 7.33
CA LEU A 38 -6.87 5.81 6.77
C LEU A 38 -7.64 5.85 5.46
N GLY A 39 -8.50 6.83 5.31
CA GLY A 39 -9.25 7.06 4.09
C GLY A 39 -8.33 7.47 2.94
N TYR A 40 -8.93 7.84 1.83
CA TYR A 40 -8.20 8.15 0.61
C TYR A 40 -7.30 9.37 0.79
N THR A 41 -6.05 9.23 0.38
CA THR A 41 -5.04 10.30 0.35
C THR A 41 -4.56 10.53 -1.07
N PHE A 42 -4.04 11.71 -1.37
CA PHE A 42 -3.52 12.04 -2.70
C PHE A 42 -2.04 12.39 -2.64
N GLY A 43 -1.23 11.67 -3.39
CA GLY A 43 0.19 11.96 -3.58
C GLY A 43 0.91 12.20 -2.26
N LYS A 44 1.61 13.33 -2.16
CA LYS A 44 2.40 13.69 -0.97
C LYS A 44 1.57 13.84 0.32
N GLN A 45 0.26 14.09 0.23
CA GLN A 45 -0.62 14.13 1.41
C GLN A 45 -0.54 12.83 2.22
N SER A 46 -0.29 11.70 1.56
CA SER A 46 -0.11 10.41 2.23
C SER A 46 1.04 10.43 3.24
N GLN A 47 2.15 11.10 2.91
CA GLN A 47 3.28 11.28 3.82
C GLN A 47 2.89 12.13 5.03
N ASP A 48 2.21 13.25 4.80
CA ASP A 48 1.82 14.18 5.87
C ASP A 48 0.86 13.53 6.87
N ILE A 49 0.08 12.52 6.43
CA ILE A 49 -0.86 11.80 7.29
C ILE A 49 -0.21 10.62 8.00
N ILE A 50 0.62 9.82 7.30
CA ILE A 50 1.22 8.65 7.92
C ILE A 50 2.30 9.01 8.94
N LYS A 51 3.02 10.09 8.73
CA LYS A 51 4.09 10.54 9.63
C LYS A 51 3.64 10.69 11.08
N PRO A 52 2.62 11.49 11.44
CA PRO A 52 2.17 11.59 12.81
C PRO A 52 1.62 10.25 13.35
N VAL A 53 1.04 9.41 12.51
CA VAL A 53 0.58 8.08 12.91
C VAL A 53 1.76 7.21 13.36
N LEU A 54 2.84 7.19 12.57
CA LEU A 54 4.06 6.44 12.92
C LEU A 54 4.78 7.03 14.13
N MET A 55 4.78 8.34 14.30
CA MET A 55 5.34 8.99 15.50
C MET A 55 4.59 8.61 16.78
N LEU A 56 3.26 8.45 16.70
CA LEU A 56 2.42 8.15 17.88
C LEU A 56 2.33 6.65 18.17
N PHE A 57 2.38 5.80 17.16
CA PHE A 57 2.05 4.38 17.27
C PHE A 57 3.10 3.45 16.67
N GLY A 58 4.20 3.97 16.12
CA GLY A 58 5.17 3.18 15.37
C GLY A 58 5.78 2.03 16.18
N ASP A 59 6.03 2.23 17.48
CA ASP A 59 6.52 1.19 18.39
C ASP A 59 5.55 -0.01 18.52
N LYS A 60 4.28 0.20 18.22
CA LYS A 60 3.19 -0.79 18.28
C LYS A 60 2.73 -1.24 16.89
N ALA A 61 3.18 -0.57 15.83
CA ALA A 61 2.83 -0.93 14.47
C ALA A 61 3.38 -2.32 14.11
N ARG A 62 2.56 -3.14 13.47
CA ARG A 62 2.93 -4.50 13.02
C ARG A 62 3.03 -4.59 11.52
N SER A 63 2.18 -3.88 10.84
CA SER A 63 2.17 -3.81 9.38
C SER A 63 1.51 -2.52 8.90
N LEU A 64 1.94 -2.04 7.75
CA LEU A 64 1.26 -1.03 6.96
C LEU A 64 0.80 -1.71 5.67
N ASN A 65 -0.51 -1.67 5.41
CA ASN A 65 -1.08 -2.26 4.21
C ASN A 65 -1.69 -1.14 3.36
N ILE A 66 -1.26 -1.04 2.12
CA ILE A 66 -1.76 -0.04 1.17
C ILE A 66 -2.60 -0.78 0.15
N LEU A 67 -3.86 -0.40 0.04
CA LEU A 67 -4.80 -0.91 -0.95
C LEU A 67 -5.35 0.25 -1.76
N GLY A 68 -5.29 0.14 -3.06
CA GLY A 68 -5.78 1.19 -3.94
C GLY A 68 -5.95 0.72 -5.38
N LYS A 69 -6.31 1.64 -6.23
CA LYS A 69 -6.31 1.44 -7.68
C LYS A 69 -4.99 1.92 -8.25
N CYS A 70 -4.50 1.20 -9.25
CA CYS A 70 -3.32 1.62 -10.01
C CYS A 70 -3.59 1.50 -11.51
N GLY A 71 -2.82 2.23 -12.30
CA GLY A 71 -2.75 2.02 -13.75
C GLY A 71 -1.87 0.80 -14.04
N GLY A 72 -2.44 -0.27 -14.60
CA GLY A 72 -1.67 -1.45 -15.00
C GLY A 72 -0.81 -1.17 -16.23
N LEU A 73 0.47 -1.48 -16.18
CA LEU A 73 1.36 -1.52 -17.35
C LEU A 73 1.44 -2.92 -17.94
N VAL A 74 1.05 -3.92 -17.17
CA VAL A 74 0.93 -5.33 -17.56
C VAL A 74 -0.45 -5.85 -17.17
N GLY A 75 -0.83 -7.00 -17.73
CA GLY A 75 -2.10 -7.65 -17.44
C GLY A 75 -3.31 -6.95 -18.06
N GLN A 76 -4.47 -7.23 -17.50
CA GLN A 76 -5.76 -6.75 -17.96
C GLN A 76 -6.50 -5.99 -16.85
N ARG A 77 -7.60 -5.36 -17.22
CA ARG A 77 -8.47 -4.72 -16.24
C ARG A 77 -9.00 -5.77 -15.26
N SER A 78 -8.96 -5.43 -13.97
CA SER A 78 -9.32 -6.26 -12.82
C SER A 78 -8.22 -7.21 -12.33
N ASP A 79 -7.09 -7.33 -13.00
CA ASP A 79 -5.94 -8.04 -12.45
C ASP A 79 -5.40 -7.34 -11.20
N ILE A 80 -4.69 -8.10 -10.37
CA ILE A 80 -4.11 -7.61 -9.13
C ILE A 80 -2.63 -7.35 -9.33
N ILE A 81 -2.19 -6.14 -8.97
CA ILE A 81 -0.78 -5.78 -8.94
C ILE A 81 -0.28 -5.81 -7.50
N VAL A 82 0.82 -6.52 -7.27
CA VAL A 82 1.50 -6.60 -5.98
C VAL A 82 2.89 -5.98 -6.12
N ALA A 83 3.08 -4.82 -5.49
CA ALA A 83 4.36 -4.17 -5.48
C ALA A 83 5.35 -4.89 -4.55
N ASP A 84 6.54 -5.22 -5.04
CA ASP A 84 7.68 -5.65 -4.22
C ASP A 84 8.76 -4.56 -4.12
N THR A 85 8.66 -3.58 -4.99
CA THR A 85 9.54 -2.41 -5.03
C THR A 85 8.72 -1.21 -5.45
N ILE A 86 9.01 -0.05 -4.90
CA ILE A 86 8.44 1.22 -5.36
C ILE A 86 9.53 2.06 -5.97
N PHE A 87 9.27 2.56 -7.16
CA PHE A 87 10.12 3.49 -7.87
C PHE A 87 9.47 4.88 -7.91
N CYS A 88 10.25 5.91 -7.62
CA CYS A 88 9.80 7.30 -7.74
C CYS A 88 10.47 7.98 -8.93
N ASP A 89 9.65 8.44 -9.86
CA ASP A 89 10.09 9.16 -11.06
C ASP A 89 10.92 10.42 -10.74
N LYS A 90 10.53 11.18 -9.72
CA LYS A 90 11.19 12.44 -9.39
C LYS A 90 12.61 12.31 -8.86
N ASN A 91 12.86 11.26 -8.08
CA ASN A 91 14.10 11.13 -7.32
C ASN A 91 15.01 10.02 -7.85
N ASN A 92 14.54 9.23 -8.82
CA ASN A 92 15.19 7.99 -9.26
C ASN A 92 15.50 7.03 -8.09
N GLU A 93 14.66 7.03 -7.06
CA GLU A 93 14.85 6.19 -5.88
C GLU A 93 14.01 4.93 -5.96
N LEU A 94 14.62 3.83 -5.53
CA LEU A 94 13.98 2.52 -5.41
C LEU A 94 13.89 2.16 -3.93
N ILE A 95 12.69 1.82 -3.48
CA ILE A 95 12.45 1.33 -2.13
C ILE A 95 11.90 -0.09 -2.21
N GLY A 96 12.66 -1.04 -1.69
CA GLY A 96 12.21 -2.43 -1.58
C GLY A 96 11.13 -2.57 -0.51
N LEU A 97 10.07 -3.32 -0.81
CA LEU A 97 8.99 -3.58 0.11
C LEU A 97 9.08 -5.00 0.67
N ASN A 98 8.99 -5.12 2.00
CA ASN A 98 8.81 -6.42 2.63
C ASN A 98 7.32 -6.79 2.56
N VAL A 99 6.93 -7.47 1.49
CA VAL A 99 5.54 -7.94 1.30
C VAL A 99 5.21 -9.19 2.13
N GLY A 100 6.15 -9.63 2.97
CA GLY A 100 5.96 -10.80 3.85
C GLY A 100 5.59 -12.07 3.07
N ASN A 101 4.90 -12.97 3.74
CA ASN A 101 4.38 -14.21 3.15
C ASN A 101 2.99 -13.98 2.53
N LEU A 102 2.86 -13.01 1.63
CA LEU A 102 1.63 -12.84 0.87
C LEU A 102 1.45 -14.09 -0.01
N GLY A 103 0.52 -14.94 0.36
CA GLY A 103 0.25 -16.18 -0.39
C GLY A 103 -0.40 -15.85 -1.73
N LEU A 104 0.40 -15.51 -2.73
CA LEU A 104 -0.10 -15.08 -4.06
C LEU A 104 -1.00 -16.13 -4.69
N ASP A 105 -0.68 -17.42 -4.52
CA ASP A 105 -1.53 -18.52 -5.05
C ASP A 105 -2.88 -18.58 -4.34
N LYS A 106 -2.90 -18.33 -3.02
CA LYS A 106 -4.16 -18.25 -2.27
C LYS A 106 -4.97 -17.04 -2.71
N LEU A 107 -4.31 -15.91 -2.95
CA LEU A 107 -4.97 -14.70 -3.42
C LEU A 107 -5.55 -14.93 -4.82
N ARG A 108 -4.80 -15.54 -5.74
CA ARG A 108 -5.29 -15.92 -7.07
C ARG A 108 -6.49 -16.84 -7.00
N THR A 109 -6.41 -17.87 -6.17
CA THR A 109 -7.52 -18.83 -5.98
C THR A 109 -8.77 -18.17 -5.41
N ALA A 110 -8.59 -17.26 -4.44
CA ALA A 110 -9.70 -16.60 -3.77
C ALA A 110 -10.40 -15.55 -4.65
N THR A 111 -9.65 -14.89 -5.53
CA THR A 111 -10.18 -13.78 -6.34
C THR A 111 -10.52 -14.19 -7.78
N GLY A 112 -9.91 -15.26 -8.28
CA GLY A 112 -9.98 -15.65 -9.69
C GLY A 112 -9.26 -14.69 -10.64
N CYS A 113 -8.49 -13.73 -10.10
CA CYS A 113 -7.76 -12.74 -10.88
C CYS A 113 -6.31 -13.15 -11.10
N ASP A 114 -5.73 -12.74 -12.22
CA ASP A 114 -4.29 -12.84 -12.42
C ASP A 114 -3.56 -11.84 -11.53
N ILE A 115 -2.37 -12.25 -11.09
CA ILE A 115 -1.55 -11.46 -10.17
C ILE A 115 -0.21 -11.16 -10.81
N HIS A 116 0.10 -9.89 -10.91
CA HIS A 116 1.38 -9.40 -11.44
C HIS A 116 2.18 -8.79 -10.29
N LYS A 117 3.36 -9.37 -10.03
CA LYS A 117 4.26 -8.89 -8.98
C LYS A 117 5.47 -8.21 -9.59
N GLY A 118 5.86 -7.06 -9.08
CA GLY A 118 7.03 -6.32 -9.55
C GLY A 118 7.08 -4.88 -9.09
N PRO A 119 7.99 -4.08 -9.66
CA PRO A 119 8.13 -2.67 -9.34
C PRO A 119 6.86 -1.87 -9.70
N LEU A 120 6.45 -1.02 -8.77
CA LEU A 120 5.34 -0.09 -8.96
C LEU A 120 5.90 1.34 -9.03
N LEU A 121 5.49 2.08 -10.05
CA LEU A 121 5.95 3.45 -10.25
C LEU A 121 5.04 4.44 -9.51
N THR A 122 5.58 5.25 -8.63
CA THR A 122 4.88 6.42 -8.10
C THR A 122 5.13 7.63 -8.97
N VAL A 123 4.07 8.18 -9.56
CA VAL A 123 4.11 9.38 -10.40
C VAL A 123 3.55 10.57 -9.66
N ALA A 124 4.22 11.71 -9.77
CA ALA A 124 3.78 12.96 -9.15
C ALA A 124 2.91 13.77 -10.11
N GLY A 125 1.72 13.28 -10.42
CA GLY A 125 0.77 14.00 -11.27
C GLY A 125 0.38 13.25 -12.55
N THR A 126 -0.31 13.95 -13.45
CA THR A 126 -0.97 13.38 -14.62
C THR A 126 -0.06 13.11 -15.83
N ILE A 127 1.17 12.67 -15.62
CA ILE A 127 2.09 12.29 -16.73
C ILE A 127 1.59 11.04 -17.50
N LEU A 128 0.45 10.52 -17.11
CA LEU A 128 -0.15 9.27 -17.57
C LEU A 128 -0.50 9.22 -19.07
N GLN A 129 -0.33 10.31 -19.80
CA GLN A 129 -0.70 10.39 -21.21
C GLN A 129 0.50 10.32 -22.17
N ASN A 130 1.72 10.22 -21.66
CA ASN A 130 2.90 10.06 -22.51
C ASN A 130 3.19 8.58 -22.74
N TYR A 131 2.80 8.10 -23.92
CA TYR A 131 2.94 6.71 -24.33
C TYR A 131 4.41 6.22 -24.34
N ASP A 132 5.33 7.04 -24.78
CA ASP A 132 6.75 6.70 -24.84
C ASP A 132 7.34 6.52 -23.44
N LEU A 133 6.94 7.40 -22.51
CA LEU A 133 7.36 7.31 -21.12
C LEU A 133 6.79 6.06 -20.43
N LEU A 134 5.54 5.73 -20.67
CA LEU A 134 4.93 4.50 -20.17
C LEU A 134 5.63 3.25 -20.70
N ASN A 135 5.99 3.24 -21.98
CA ASN A 135 6.76 2.16 -22.57
C ASN A 135 8.17 2.04 -21.98
N PHE A 136 8.83 3.16 -21.69
CA PHE A 136 10.11 3.16 -21.00
C PHE A 136 9.98 2.51 -19.62
N TYR A 137 9.03 2.93 -18.81
CA TYR A 137 8.84 2.35 -17.47
C TYR A 137 8.48 0.86 -17.52
N LYS A 138 7.64 0.47 -18.47
CA LYS A 138 7.27 -0.91 -18.67
C LYS A 138 8.44 -1.80 -19.13
N HIS A 139 9.11 -1.40 -20.20
CA HIS A 139 10.05 -2.28 -20.90
C HIS A 139 11.50 -2.12 -20.45
N VAL A 140 11.89 -0.94 -19.97
CA VAL A 140 13.26 -0.67 -19.51
C VAL A 140 13.35 -0.81 -17.98
N MET A 141 12.41 -0.22 -17.25
CA MET A 141 12.41 -0.26 -15.79
C MET A 141 11.67 -1.49 -15.22
N GLY A 142 10.96 -2.24 -16.04
CA GLY A 142 10.23 -3.43 -15.63
C GLY A 142 9.03 -3.16 -14.72
N CYS A 143 8.52 -1.92 -14.69
CA CYS A 143 7.38 -1.57 -13.86
C CYS A 143 6.12 -2.30 -14.30
N VAL A 144 5.39 -2.86 -13.34
CA VAL A 144 4.14 -3.60 -13.59
C VAL A 144 2.91 -2.70 -13.53
N GLY A 145 3.01 -1.54 -12.88
CA GLY A 145 1.93 -0.57 -12.76
C GLY A 145 2.44 0.76 -12.23
N LEU A 146 1.50 1.70 -12.09
CA LEU A 146 1.77 3.05 -11.62
C LEU A 146 0.64 3.55 -10.73
N GLU A 147 1.01 4.38 -9.76
CA GLU A 147 0.12 4.99 -8.75
C GLU A 147 0.70 6.33 -8.28
N MET A 148 0.16 6.97 -7.26
CA MET A 148 0.54 8.33 -6.87
C MET A 148 0.98 8.47 -5.41
N GLU A 149 0.86 7.45 -4.57
CA GLU A 149 0.99 7.54 -3.11
C GLU A 149 2.06 6.65 -2.51
N GLY A 150 2.35 5.50 -3.11
CA GLY A 150 3.13 4.41 -2.52
C GLY A 150 4.54 4.82 -2.08
N TYR A 151 5.22 5.61 -2.90
CA TYR A 151 6.56 6.10 -2.56
C TYR A 151 6.55 6.95 -1.28
N PHE A 152 5.56 7.81 -1.12
CA PHE A 152 5.48 8.69 0.04
C PHE A 152 5.23 7.91 1.34
N TYR A 153 4.41 6.87 1.29
CA TYR A 153 4.25 5.93 2.41
C TYR A 153 5.56 5.19 2.71
N ALA A 154 6.19 4.64 1.68
CA ALA A 154 7.41 3.87 1.82
C ALA A 154 8.57 4.70 2.40
N CYS A 155 8.77 5.92 1.92
CA CYS A 155 9.77 6.86 2.45
C CYS A 155 9.57 7.12 3.94
N GLU A 156 8.33 7.36 4.38
CA GLU A 156 8.09 7.69 5.77
C GLU A 156 8.28 6.47 6.69
N VAL A 157 7.91 5.28 6.22
CA VAL A 157 8.20 4.02 6.94
C VAL A 157 9.70 3.81 7.05
N GLU A 158 10.45 3.95 5.96
CA GLU A 158 11.90 3.78 5.95
C GLU A 158 12.60 4.80 6.86
N SER A 159 12.17 6.05 6.83
CA SER A 159 12.63 7.10 7.74
C SER A 159 12.34 6.74 9.19
N SER A 160 11.14 6.26 9.49
CA SER A 160 10.72 5.86 10.83
C SER A 160 11.55 4.67 11.36
N ILE A 161 11.89 3.71 10.49
CA ILE A 161 12.81 2.61 10.86
C ILE A 161 14.20 3.14 11.18
N LYS A 162 14.77 4.03 10.35
CA LYS A 162 16.07 4.64 10.59
C LYS A 162 16.12 5.39 11.94
N HIS A 163 15.03 6.04 12.32
CA HIS A 163 14.92 6.75 13.59
C HIS A 163 14.45 5.87 14.75
N LYS A 164 14.33 4.56 14.56
CA LYS A 164 13.88 3.58 15.57
C LYS A 164 12.49 3.90 16.14
N LEU A 165 11.64 4.53 15.37
CA LEU A 165 10.24 4.77 15.74
C LEU A 165 9.35 3.55 15.42
N VAL A 166 9.80 2.70 14.52
CA VAL A 166 9.18 1.43 14.12
C VAL A 166 10.23 0.33 14.22
N ASN A 167 9.84 -0.85 14.72
CA ASN A 167 10.72 -2.02 14.86
C ASN A 167 10.59 -2.95 13.65
#